data_e55211565e285600002c6780dd50306a
#
_entry.id   e55211565e285600002c6780dd50306a
#
_cell.length_a   1.000
_cell.length_b   1.000
_cell.length_c   1.000
_cell.angle_alpha   90.00
_cell.angle_beta   90.00
_cell.angle_gamma   90.00
#
_symmetry.space_group_name_H-M   'P 1'
#
loop_
_entity.id
_entity.type
_entity.pdbx_description
1 polymer ?
#
loop_
_entity_poly.entity_id
_entity_poly.type
_entity_poly.pdbx_seq_one_letter_code
_entity_poly.pdbx_strand_id
1 'polypeptide(L)'
;HSYDNYDNDYLVCSWAEDQVWHVGTVRIDNGMAEEWATGWWPIGNVAAADGRVVFLADSATHTPAIIEVSRGKTKVLRPSSEAEVPTALVSTAEMLTWKTSDGEEAHGFYYAPVNPEFAAPEGELPPLIVNVHGGPTEAARPGLQVPFQYWTSRGFAVLDVNFRGSTSFGRPYRERINGNWGVMDVQDCVDGAQYLIDLGRVDPKRIAIRGRSSGGFTVLNALASSDVFTAGASFSGIADLVKLKETSHKFESHYDAILLGTDDTSDPVWAQRSPINRVGDIKAPLMLLQGTDDPVVPASQAQEMYEALRANGNAVALKLYQGEGHRF
;
A
#
# COMPACT_ATOMS: atom_id res chain seq x y z
N HIS A 1 12.32 -1.10 11.01
CA HIS A 1 12.94 -0.54 12.20
C HIS A 1 14.39 -0.16 11.90
N SER A 2 14.83 0.98 12.42
CA SER A 2 16.21 1.49 12.29
C SER A 2 16.69 1.94 13.65
N TYR A 3 17.98 1.83 13.91
CA TYR A 3 18.58 2.29 15.15
C TYR A 3 20.02 2.71 14.92
N ASP A 4 20.55 3.53 15.84
CA ASP A 4 21.95 3.93 15.90
C ASP A 4 22.37 4.16 17.37
N ASN A 5 23.67 4.23 17.64
CA ASN A 5 24.16 4.58 18.95
C ASN A 5 23.91 6.06 19.22
N TYR A 6 23.20 6.38 20.30
CA TYR A 6 22.97 7.76 20.71
C TYR A 6 24.08 8.24 21.66
N ASP A 7 24.39 7.41 22.68
CA ASP A 7 25.51 7.55 23.62
C ASP A 7 25.86 6.20 24.23
N ASN A 8 26.62 6.19 25.36
CA ASN A 8 27.02 4.97 26.00
C ASN A 8 25.89 4.17 26.64
N ASP A 9 24.78 4.81 26.98
CA ASP A 9 23.67 4.23 27.74
C ASP A 9 22.40 4.04 26.88
N TYR A 10 22.33 4.72 25.71
CA TYR A 10 21.11 4.77 24.90
C TYR A 10 21.39 4.48 23.43
N LEU A 11 20.46 3.76 22.83
CA LEU A 11 20.27 3.70 21.38
C LEU A 11 19.15 4.68 20.99
N VAL A 12 19.27 5.34 19.85
CA VAL A 12 18.12 5.97 19.19
C VAL A 12 17.51 4.98 18.22
N CYS A 13 16.20 4.84 18.25
CA CYS A 13 15.46 3.86 17.46
C CYS A 13 14.24 4.47 16.80
N SER A 14 13.85 3.90 15.66
CA SER A 14 12.50 4.02 15.12
C SER A 14 11.77 2.68 15.20
N TRP A 15 10.52 2.70 15.62
CA TRP A 15 9.66 1.51 15.70
C TRP A 15 8.24 1.81 15.28
N ALA A 16 7.47 0.78 14.96
CA ALA A 16 6.04 0.89 14.67
C ALA A 16 5.23 0.17 15.74
N GLU A 17 4.17 0.82 16.17
CA GLU A 17 3.16 0.30 17.08
C GLU A 17 1.78 0.77 16.58
N ASP A 18 0.83 -0.13 16.42
CA ASP A 18 -0.54 0.16 15.98
C ASP A 18 -0.61 1.09 14.75
N GLN A 19 0.13 0.75 13.69
CA GLN A 19 0.24 1.50 12.42
C GLN A 19 1.00 2.83 12.51
N VAL A 20 1.32 3.31 13.70
CA VAL A 20 2.04 4.57 13.92
C VAL A 20 3.54 4.29 14.06
N TRP A 21 4.33 5.13 13.44
CA TRP A 21 5.78 5.09 13.57
C TRP A 21 6.27 6.10 14.58
N HIS A 22 7.14 5.64 15.46
CA HIS A 22 7.71 6.38 16.58
C HIS A 22 9.23 6.52 16.43
N VAL A 23 9.78 7.55 17.02
CA VAL A 23 11.22 7.73 17.19
C VAL A 23 11.52 8.13 18.64
N GLY A 24 12.61 7.63 19.16
CA GLY A 24 12.99 7.92 20.54
C GLY A 24 14.26 7.17 20.96
N THR A 25 14.58 7.21 22.23
CA THR A 25 15.69 6.49 22.81
C THR A 25 15.25 5.21 23.49
N VAL A 26 16.11 4.20 23.43
CA VAL A 26 15.96 2.94 24.16
C VAL A 26 17.20 2.77 25.04
N ARG A 27 16.99 2.59 26.33
CA ARG A 27 18.05 2.39 27.28
C ARG A 27 18.63 0.97 27.17
N ILE A 28 19.95 0.86 27.05
CA ILE A 28 20.62 -0.41 26.71
C ILE A 28 20.53 -1.44 27.83
N ASP A 29 20.59 -1.00 29.11
CA ASP A 29 20.62 -1.89 30.26
C ASP A 29 19.30 -2.58 30.58
N ASN A 30 18.15 -1.95 30.25
CA ASN A 30 16.84 -2.44 30.66
C ASN A 30 15.77 -2.41 29.55
N GLY A 31 16.10 -1.89 28.37
CA GLY A 31 15.19 -1.83 27.22
C GLY A 31 14.07 -0.79 27.34
N MET A 32 14.10 0.08 28.34
CA MET A 32 13.08 1.15 28.49
C MET A 32 13.16 2.11 27.30
N ALA A 33 12.04 2.31 26.62
CA ALA A 33 11.89 3.24 25.53
C ALA A 33 11.31 4.56 26.01
N GLU A 34 11.83 5.67 25.48
CA GLU A 34 11.29 7.01 25.64
C GLU A 34 11.02 7.62 24.26
N GLU A 35 9.75 7.86 23.95
CA GLU A 35 9.32 8.44 22.69
C GLU A 35 9.57 9.95 22.64
N TRP A 36 9.96 10.45 21.48
CA TRP A 36 10.12 11.88 21.22
C TRP A 36 8.93 12.45 20.44
N ALA A 37 8.26 13.44 20.98
CA ALA A 37 7.16 14.15 20.33
C ALA A 37 7.69 15.12 19.26
N THR A 38 8.07 14.60 18.11
CA THR A 38 8.67 15.38 17.01
C THR A 38 7.64 16.03 16.09
N GLY A 39 6.41 15.53 16.06
CA GLY A 39 5.38 15.88 15.06
C GLY A 39 5.65 15.24 13.68
N TRP A 40 6.62 14.32 13.59
CA TRP A 40 7.03 13.62 12.37
C TRP A 40 7.12 12.12 12.63
N TRP A 41 6.67 11.32 11.66
CA TRP A 41 6.71 9.86 11.71
C TRP A 41 7.92 9.33 10.94
N PRO A 42 8.88 8.66 11.58
CA PRO A 42 10.05 8.15 10.88
C PRO A 42 9.66 7.09 9.85
N ILE A 43 10.28 7.14 8.67
CA ILE A 43 10.10 6.15 7.61
C ILE A 43 11.35 5.29 7.39
N GLY A 44 12.27 5.33 8.35
CA GLY A 44 13.52 4.57 8.38
C GLY A 44 14.77 5.45 8.45
N ASN A 45 15.94 4.80 8.43
CA ASN A 45 17.24 5.45 8.34
C ASN A 45 17.51 6.49 9.45
N VAL A 46 17.39 6.06 10.70
CA VAL A 46 17.82 6.87 11.85
C VAL A 46 19.36 6.83 11.93
N ALA A 47 19.98 7.99 12.07
CA ALA A 47 21.41 8.15 12.30
C ALA A 47 21.67 9.17 13.39
N ALA A 48 22.66 8.90 14.26
CA ALA A 48 23.03 9.76 15.39
C ALA A 48 24.52 10.11 15.37
N ALA A 49 24.84 11.37 15.62
CA ALA A 49 26.19 11.84 15.83
C ALA A 49 26.20 13.14 16.64
N ASP A 50 27.14 13.30 17.58
CA ASP A 50 27.38 14.54 18.33
C ASP A 50 26.12 15.14 18.98
N GLY A 51 25.24 14.30 19.55
CA GLY A 51 24.00 14.73 20.21
C GLY A 51 22.92 15.25 19.24
N ARG A 52 23.06 14.93 17.95
CA ARG A 52 22.05 15.16 16.90
C ARG A 52 21.59 13.84 16.35
N VAL A 53 20.30 13.77 16.03
CA VAL A 53 19.68 12.62 15.38
C VAL A 53 19.02 13.10 14.10
N VAL A 54 19.29 12.40 13.01
CA VAL A 54 18.72 12.70 11.69
C VAL A 54 17.97 11.47 11.18
N PHE A 55 16.79 11.67 10.63
CA PHE A 55 15.99 10.60 10.03
C PHE A 55 15.11 11.14 8.91
N LEU A 56 14.72 10.23 8.01
CA LEU A 56 13.68 10.51 7.02
C LEU A 56 12.32 10.31 7.66
N ALA A 57 11.39 11.24 7.45
CA ALA A 57 10.07 11.20 8.09
C ALA A 57 8.94 11.71 7.22
N ASP A 58 7.74 11.21 7.50
CA ASP A 58 6.44 11.69 7.01
C ASP A 58 5.77 12.61 8.03
N SER A 59 4.78 13.36 7.57
CA SER A 59 3.82 14.06 8.42
C SER A 59 2.43 14.06 7.79
N ALA A 60 1.41 14.38 8.57
CA ALA A 60 0.02 14.42 8.07
C ALA A 60 -0.21 15.50 7.00
N THR A 61 0.59 16.57 7.01
CA THR A 61 0.32 17.80 6.24
C THR A 61 1.48 18.28 5.38
N HIS A 62 2.67 17.65 5.53
CA HIS A 62 3.87 18.03 4.77
C HIS A 62 4.42 16.82 4.02
N THR A 63 5.03 17.09 2.87
CA THR A 63 5.75 16.04 2.12
C THR A 63 6.89 15.46 2.96
N PRO A 64 7.31 14.20 2.70
CA PRO A 64 8.41 13.58 3.42
C PRO A 64 9.64 14.50 3.48
N ALA A 65 10.36 14.47 4.60
CA ALA A 65 11.50 15.34 4.80
C ALA A 65 12.61 14.67 5.61
N ILE A 66 13.83 15.19 5.46
CA ILE A 66 14.93 14.87 6.38
C ILE A 66 14.76 15.78 7.60
N ILE A 67 14.63 15.16 8.76
CA ILE A 67 14.40 15.81 10.06
C ILE A 67 15.64 15.66 10.93
N GLU A 68 16.03 16.76 11.59
CA GLU A 68 17.03 16.74 12.66
C GLU A 68 16.32 16.95 14.00
N VAL A 69 16.67 16.15 14.99
CA VAL A 69 16.36 16.37 16.41
C VAL A 69 17.66 16.61 17.17
N SER A 70 17.74 17.77 17.84
CA SER A 70 18.89 18.12 18.65
C SER A 70 18.46 18.94 19.86
N ARG A 71 18.89 18.56 21.07
CA ARG A 71 18.58 19.25 22.33
C ARG A 71 17.05 19.47 22.50
N GLY A 72 16.25 18.44 22.17
CA GLY A 72 14.79 18.52 22.27
C GLY A 72 14.09 19.42 21.24
N LYS A 73 14.82 19.90 20.22
CA LYS A 73 14.27 20.71 19.12
C LYS A 73 14.26 19.93 17.82
N THR A 74 13.15 19.99 17.12
CA THR A 74 12.97 19.42 15.79
C THR A 74 13.19 20.48 14.73
N LYS A 75 13.93 20.14 13.67
CA LYS A 75 14.19 21.00 12.52
C LYS A 75 14.07 20.21 11.22
N VAL A 76 13.35 20.76 10.25
CA VAL A 76 13.37 20.27 8.87
C VAL A 76 14.67 20.70 8.22
N LEU A 77 15.50 19.72 7.81
CA LEU A 77 16.72 20.00 7.07
C LEU A 77 16.46 20.13 5.58
N ARG A 78 15.66 19.21 5.02
CA ARG A 78 15.33 19.22 3.60
C ARG A 78 14.00 18.50 3.34
N PRO A 79 13.00 19.15 2.75
CA PRO A 79 11.80 18.48 2.24
C PRO A 79 12.14 17.68 0.98
N SER A 80 11.37 16.64 0.70
CA SER A 80 11.49 15.83 -0.53
C SER A 80 11.00 16.58 -1.77
N SER A 81 10.12 17.57 -1.57
CA SER A 81 9.53 18.41 -2.61
C SER A 81 9.28 19.80 -2.07
N GLU A 82 9.42 20.80 -2.93
CA GLU A 82 9.00 22.18 -2.66
C GLU A 82 7.50 22.39 -2.97
N ALA A 83 6.84 21.37 -3.54
CA ALA A 83 5.41 21.44 -3.81
C ALA A 83 4.62 21.38 -2.51
N GLU A 84 3.82 22.40 -2.27
CA GLU A 84 2.91 22.48 -1.14
C GLU A 84 1.50 22.12 -1.59
N VAL A 85 0.82 21.28 -0.80
CA VAL A 85 -0.62 21.09 -0.92
C VAL A 85 -1.28 22.12 -0.02
N PRO A 86 -2.19 22.98 -0.54
CA PRO A 86 -2.91 23.93 0.30
C PRO A 86 -3.59 23.21 1.46
N THR A 87 -3.38 23.65 2.68
CA THR A 87 -3.89 23.00 3.90
C THR A 87 -5.41 22.75 3.83
N ALA A 88 -6.16 23.64 3.22
CA ALA A 88 -7.60 23.51 3.03
C ALA A 88 -8.01 22.34 2.09
N LEU A 89 -7.06 21.78 1.33
CA LEU A 89 -7.28 20.63 0.43
C LEU A 89 -6.66 19.34 1.00
N VAL A 90 -6.06 19.38 2.20
CA VAL A 90 -5.43 18.21 2.81
C VAL A 90 -6.48 17.36 3.51
N SER A 91 -6.70 16.17 2.98
CA SER A 91 -7.40 15.09 3.66
C SER A 91 -6.38 14.29 4.50
N THR A 92 -6.56 14.27 5.81
CA THR A 92 -5.71 13.52 6.73
C THR A 92 -6.21 12.10 6.90
N ALA A 93 -5.29 11.18 7.15
CA ALA A 93 -5.60 9.78 7.38
C ALA A 93 -6.42 9.57 8.67
N GLU A 94 -7.54 8.86 8.55
CA GLU A 94 -8.29 8.28 9.66
C GLU A 94 -7.92 6.80 9.75
N MET A 95 -7.38 6.34 10.87
CA MET A 95 -7.07 4.93 11.09
C MET A 95 -8.35 4.13 11.25
N LEU A 96 -8.50 3.07 10.47
CA LEU A 96 -9.63 2.16 10.55
C LEU A 96 -9.17 0.74 10.86
N THR A 97 -10.02 0.02 11.58
CA THR A 97 -9.95 -1.43 11.77
C THR A 97 -11.32 -2.00 11.48
N TRP A 98 -11.38 -3.07 10.71
CA TRP A 98 -12.62 -3.75 10.38
C TRP A 98 -12.52 -5.25 10.63
N LYS A 99 -13.66 -5.87 10.89
CA LYS A 99 -13.76 -7.32 10.95
C LYS A 99 -13.79 -7.88 9.54
N THR A 100 -12.94 -8.86 9.30
CA THR A 100 -12.92 -9.62 8.07
C THR A 100 -13.98 -10.71 8.10
N SER A 101 -14.39 -11.22 6.94
CA SER A 101 -15.45 -12.23 6.82
C SER A 101 -15.11 -13.56 7.51
N ASP A 102 -13.84 -13.84 7.80
CA ASP A 102 -13.37 -14.96 8.59
C ASP A 102 -13.27 -14.67 10.10
N GLY A 103 -13.71 -13.46 10.54
CA GLY A 103 -13.79 -13.05 11.93
C GLY A 103 -12.53 -12.43 12.53
N GLU A 104 -11.48 -12.31 11.74
CA GLU A 104 -10.23 -11.65 12.11
C GLU A 104 -10.32 -10.11 11.97
N GLU A 105 -9.18 -9.42 12.01
CA GLU A 105 -9.10 -7.97 11.83
C GLU A 105 -8.10 -7.62 10.73
N ALA A 106 -8.50 -6.65 9.89
CA ALA A 106 -7.63 -5.95 8.97
C ALA A 106 -7.70 -4.44 9.22
N HIS A 107 -6.71 -3.71 8.70
CA HIS A 107 -6.48 -2.31 9.02
C HIS A 107 -6.26 -1.47 7.77
N GLY A 108 -6.38 -0.15 7.91
CA GLY A 108 -6.08 0.78 6.83
C GLY A 108 -6.29 2.23 7.22
N PHE A 109 -6.06 3.09 6.25
CA PHE A 109 -6.24 4.52 6.38
C PHE A 109 -7.33 5.00 5.43
N TYR A 110 -8.33 5.67 5.98
CA TYR A 110 -9.38 6.30 5.20
C TYR A 110 -9.11 7.80 5.06
N TYR A 111 -9.29 8.29 3.85
CA TYR A 111 -9.17 9.70 3.50
C TYR A 111 -10.50 10.18 2.94
N ALA A 112 -11.18 11.05 3.67
CA ALA A 112 -12.44 11.64 3.24
C ALA A 112 -12.24 12.66 2.12
N PRO A 113 -13.23 12.89 1.25
CA PRO A 113 -13.21 14.02 0.33
C PRO A 113 -13.08 15.34 1.08
N VAL A 114 -12.20 16.23 0.59
CA VAL A 114 -11.99 17.56 1.15
C VAL A 114 -11.82 18.58 0.03
N ASN A 115 -12.73 19.56 -0.04
CA ASN A 115 -12.61 20.72 -0.93
C ASN A 115 -13.38 21.91 -0.31
N PRO A 116 -12.75 23.07 -0.09
CA PRO A 116 -13.38 24.23 0.53
C PRO A 116 -14.36 24.96 -0.40
N GLU A 117 -14.27 24.76 -1.72
CA GLU A 117 -15.05 25.48 -2.72
C GLU A 117 -16.19 24.62 -3.32
N PHE A 118 -16.09 23.30 -3.23
CA PHE A 118 -17.04 22.37 -3.84
C PHE A 118 -17.51 21.33 -2.83
N ALA A 119 -18.81 21.06 -2.86
CA ALA A 119 -19.44 20.00 -2.08
C ALA A 119 -20.28 19.12 -3.02
N ALA A 120 -20.45 17.85 -2.67
CA ALA A 120 -21.40 16.98 -3.34
C ALA A 120 -22.84 17.47 -3.08
N PRO A 121 -23.79 17.15 -3.97
CA PRO A 121 -25.21 17.34 -3.69
C PRO A 121 -25.62 16.69 -2.36
N GLU A 122 -26.63 17.26 -1.71
CA GLU A 122 -27.14 16.71 -0.44
C GLU A 122 -27.57 15.24 -0.60
N GLY A 123 -27.07 14.39 0.29
CA GLY A 123 -27.35 12.95 0.30
C GLY A 123 -26.54 12.13 -0.70
N GLU A 124 -25.67 12.74 -1.50
CA GLU A 124 -24.78 11.99 -2.41
C GLU A 124 -23.53 11.51 -1.66
N LEU A 125 -23.31 10.18 -1.66
CA LEU A 125 -22.11 9.57 -1.08
C LEU A 125 -20.95 9.61 -2.08
N PRO A 126 -19.70 9.75 -1.61
CA PRO A 126 -18.52 9.79 -2.47
C PRO A 126 -18.22 8.44 -3.12
N PRO A 127 -17.70 8.42 -4.36
CA PRO A 127 -17.04 7.23 -4.88
C PRO A 127 -15.80 6.89 -4.05
N LEU A 128 -15.47 5.58 -3.98
CA LEU A 128 -14.31 5.08 -3.24
C LEU A 128 -13.21 4.59 -4.19
N ILE A 129 -11.97 4.89 -3.84
CA ILE A 129 -10.78 4.25 -4.39
C ILE A 129 -10.14 3.42 -3.28
N VAL A 130 -10.14 2.10 -3.42
CA VAL A 130 -9.35 1.20 -2.57
C VAL A 130 -7.95 1.13 -3.16
N ASN A 131 -6.94 1.54 -2.39
CA ASN A 131 -5.54 1.48 -2.76
C ASN A 131 -4.86 0.32 -2.05
N VAL A 132 -4.05 -0.45 -2.80
CA VAL A 132 -3.35 -1.63 -2.29
C VAL A 132 -1.86 -1.45 -2.51
N HIS A 133 -1.09 -1.52 -1.42
CA HIS A 133 0.36 -1.42 -1.49
C HIS A 133 1.00 -2.65 -2.13
N GLY A 134 2.24 -2.51 -2.57
CA GLY A 134 3.06 -3.60 -3.10
C GLY A 134 3.74 -4.43 -2.00
N GLY A 135 4.75 -5.16 -2.37
CA GLY A 135 5.56 -5.98 -1.47
C GLY A 135 5.43 -7.47 -1.75
N PRO A 136 4.48 -8.22 -1.17
CA PRO A 136 3.31 -7.84 -0.37
C PRO A 136 3.59 -7.45 1.08
N THR A 137 4.79 -7.67 1.62
CA THR A 137 5.14 -7.33 3.01
C THR A 137 5.70 -5.90 3.14
N GLU A 138 4.96 -4.93 2.64
CA GLU A 138 5.11 -3.49 2.89
C GLU A 138 4.00 -3.00 3.83
N ALA A 139 3.76 -1.69 3.90
CA ALA A 139 2.62 -1.11 4.61
C ALA A 139 2.23 0.25 4.03
N ALA A 140 0.93 0.53 4.01
CA ALA A 140 0.39 1.87 3.93
C ALA A 140 0.80 2.69 5.17
N ARG A 141 0.93 4.01 5.01
CA ARG A 141 1.37 4.95 6.07
C ARG A 141 0.48 6.18 6.09
N PRO A 142 0.26 6.79 7.28
CA PRO A 142 -0.65 7.92 7.44
C PRO A 142 -0.09 9.26 6.93
N GLY A 143 1.14 9.29 6.39
CA GLY A 143 1.77 10.51 5.88
C GLY A 143 1.01 11.14 4.71
N LEU A 144 1.34 12.40 4.40
CA LEU A 144 0.75 13.13 3.29
C LEU A 144 1.05 12.42 1.96
N GLN A 145 0.02 11.82 1.38
CA GLN A 145 0.05 11.18 0.07
C GLN A 145 -0.49 12.14 -0.98
N VAL A 146 0.39 12.85 -1.70
CA VAL A 146 -0.02 13.82 -2.73
C VAL A 146 -0.96 13.22 -3.78
N PRO A 147 -0.75 11.96 -4.26
CA PRO A 147 -1.71 11.32 -5.16
C PRO A 147 -3.11 11.15 -4.56
N PHE A 148 -3.23 10.94 -3.25
CA PHE A 148 -4.55 10.83 -2.60
C PHE A 148 -5.23 12.20 -2.52
N GLN A 149 -4.47 13.27 -2.26
CA GLN A 149 -5.01 14.64 -2.24
C GLN A 149 -5.59 15.05 -3.60
N TYR A 150 -5.03 14.54 -4.70
CA TYR A 150 -5.62 14.73 -6.03
C TYR A 150 -7.04 14.17 -6.11
N TRP A 151 -7.28 12.99 -5.54
CA TRP A 151 -8.59 12.33 -5.57
C TRP A 151 -9.54 12.94 -4.56
N THR A 152 -9.08 13.13 -3.31
CA THR A 152 -9.94 13.65 -2.24
C THR A 152 -10.41 15.07 -2.51
N SER A 153 -9.57 15.91 -3.11
CA SER A 153 -9.98 17.27 -3.54
C SER A 153 -10.98 17.28 -4.70
N ARG A 154 -11.23 16.13 -5.33
CA ARG A 154 -12.21 15.95 -6.43
C ARG A 154 -13.42 15.12 -6.03
N GLY A 155 -13.65 14.97 -4.75
CA GLY A 155 -14.85 14.33 -4.22
C GLY A 155 -14.77 12.81 -4.08
N PHE A 156 -13.59 12.18 -4.28
CA PHE A 156 -13.39 10.77 -4.03
C PHE A 156 -12.96 10.53 -2.58
N ALA A 157 -13.44 9.46 -1.99
CA ALA A 157 -12.82 8.87 -0.80
C ALA A 157 -11.69 7.90 -1.22
N VAL A 158 -10.70 7.73 -0.35
CA VAL A 158 -9.64 6.73 -0.54
C VAL A 158 -9.54 5.85 0.71
N LEU A 159 -9.43 4.53 0.52
CA LEU A 159 -9.06 3.56 1.55
C LEU A 159 -7.72 2.96 1.17
N ASP A 160 -6.67 3.24 1.95
CA ASP A 160 -5.33 2.69 1.78
C ASP A 160 -5.19 1.49 2.72
N VAL A 161 -5.22 0.27 2.17
CA VAL A 161 -5.40 -0.97 2.93
C VAL A 161 -4.06 -1.47 3.45
N ASN A 162 -4.02 -1.81 4.74
CA ASN A 162 -3.01 -2.64 5.38
C ASN A 162 -3.60 -4.03 5.61
N PHE A 163 -3.61 -4.85 4.55
CA PHE A 163 -4.11 -6.22 4.61
C PHE A 163 -3.24 -7.10 5.52
N ARG A 164 -3.76 -8.22 5.97
CA ARG A 164 -3.02 -9.24 6.72
C ARG A 164 -1.84 -9.77 5.90
N GLY A 165 -0.64 -9.41 6.31
CA GLY A 165 0.61 -9.53 5.56
C GLY A 165 1.42 -8.24 5.59
N SER A 166 0.78 -7.10 5.85
CA SER A 166 1.45 -5.80 5.97
C SER A 166 2.38 -5.76 7.16
N THR A 167 3.46 -4.97 7.03
CA THR A 167 4.37 -4.65 8.13
C THR A 167 3.72 -3.63 9.09
N SER A 168 4.42 -3.26 10.15
CA SER A 168 3.99 -2.28 11.17
C SER A 168 2.99 -2.80 12.23
N PHE A 169 2.57 -4.06 12.14
CA PHE A 169 1.67 -4.72 13.10
C PHE A 169 2.33 -5.92 13.81
N GLY A 170 3.66 -6.01 13.73
CA GLY A 170 4.43 -7.14 14.26
C GLY A 170 4.42 -8.37 13.36
N ARG A 171 5.25 -9.35 13.77
CA ARG A 171 5.47 -10.58 13.01
C ARG A 171 4.19 -11.42 12.82
N PRO A 172 3.34 -11.63 13.83
CA PRO A 172 2.14 -12.47 13.67
C PRO A 172 1.20 -11.96 12.58
N TYR A 173 1.01 -10.66 12.45
CA TYR A 173 0.18 -10.07 11.40
C TYR A 173 0.82 -10.22 10.02
N ARG A 174 2.12 -9.91 9.93
CA ARG A 174 2.87 -10.01 8.67
C ARG A 174 2.92 -11.43 8.12
N GLU A 175 3.06 -12.44 8.98
CA GLU A 175 3.20 -13.84 8.54
C GLU A 175 1.86 -14.49 8.15
N ARG A 176 0.72 -13.85 8.38
CA ARG A 176 -0.61 -14.37 8.00
C ARG A 176 -0.77 -14.56 6.49
N ILE A 177 -0.07 -13.76 5.68
CA ILE A 177 -0.13 -13.89 4.23
C ILE A 177 0.59 -15.13 3.70
N ASN A 178 1.48 -15.75 4.51
CA ASN A 178 2.21 -16.95 4.12
C ASN A 178 1.24 -18.08 3.77
N GLY A 179 1.36 -18.65 2.57
CA GLY A 179 0.44 -19.61 2.02
C GLY A 179 -0.91 -19.03 1.55
N ASN A 180 -1.18 -17.74 1.74
CA ASN A 180 -2.49 -17.10 1.50
C ASN A 180 -2.46 -15.91 0.54
N TRP A 181 -1.34 -15.62 -0.10
CA TRP A 181 -1.22 -14.51 -1.06
C TRP A 181 -2.16 -14.70 -2.26
N GLY A 182 -2.86 -13.66 -2.65
CA GLY A 182 -3.92 -13.68 -3.64
C GLY A 182 -5.29 -14.16 -3.11
N VAL A 183 -5.40 -14.39 -1.80
CA VAL A 183 -6.65 -14.75 -1.11
C VAL A 183 -6.91 -13.79 0.04
N MET A 184 -5.99 -13.72 1.01
CA MET A 184 -6.18 -12.95 2.23
C MET A 184 -6.09 -11.44 1.96
N ASP A 185 -5.11 -11.01 1.17
CA ASP A 185 -4.97 -9.64 0.70
C ASP A 185 -6.18 -9.15 -0.13
N VAL A 186 -6.76 -10.03 -0.95
CA VAL A 186 -7.99 -9.78 -1.69
C VAL A 186 -9.18 -9.63 -0.73
N GLN A 187 -9.34 -10.60 0.19
CA GLN A 187 -10.45 -10.60 1.15
C GLN A 187 -10.46 -9.34 2.00
N ASP A 188 -9.29 -8.93 2.51
CA ASP A 188 -9.18 -7.76 3.36
C ASP A 188 -9.54 -6.45 2.61
N CYS A 189 -9.23 -6.37 1.31
CA CYS A 189 -9.63 -5.25 0.46
C CYS A 189 -11.15 -5.22 0.22
N VAL A 190 -11.76 -6.38 -0.03
CA VAL A 190 -13.21 -6.53 -0.22
C VAL A 190 -13.94 -6.15 1.07
N ASP A 191 -13.52 -6.72 2.20
CA ASP A 191 -14.14 -6.47 3.52
C ASP A 191 -13.98 -5.01 3.95
N GLY A 192 -12.84 -4.37 3.65
CA GLY A 192 -12.62 -2.95 3.92
C GLY A 192 -13.55 -2.04 3.10
N ALA A 193 -13.78 -2.37 1.83
CA ALA A 193 -14.75 -1.65 1.01
C ALA A 193 -16.17 -1.86 1.55
N GLN A 194 -16.55 -3.10 1.88
CA GLN A 194 -17.86 -3.43 2.43
C GLN A 194 -18.10 -2.73 3.77
N TYR A 195 -17.10 -2.68 4.64
CA TYR A 195 -17.17 -1.96 5.91
C TYR A 195 -17.55 -0.48 5.73
N LEU A 196 -16.95 0.21 4.75
CA LEU A 196 -17.28 1.61 4.45
C LEU A 196 -18.68 1.77 3.82
N ILE A 197 -19.13 0.79 3.04
CA ILE A 197 -20.50 0.73 2.50
C ILE A 197 -21.50 0.61 3.65
N ASP A 198 -21.29 -0.32 4.57
CA ASP A 198 -22.18 -0.61 5.69
C ASP A 198 -22.28 0.57 6.66
N LEU A 199 -21.21 1.36 6.79
CA LEU A 199 -21.20 2.62 7.51
C LEU A 199 -21.89 3.78 6.78
N GLY A 200 -22.30 3.60 5.51
CA GLY A 200 -22.87 4.67 4.69
C GLY A 200 -21.90 5.80 4.37
N ARG A 201 -20.58 5.50 4.30
CA ARG A 201 -19.52 6.50 4.05
C ARG A 201 -19.18 6.66 2.58
N VAL A 202 -19.55 5.68 1.72
CA VAL A 202 -19.21 5.63 0.30
C VAL A 202 -20.37 5.07 -0.53
N ASP A 203 -20.42 5.43 -1.82
CA ASP A 203 -21.42 4.92 -2.76
C ASP A 203 -21.09 3.48 -3.18
N PRO A 204 -21.92 2.48 -2.87
CA PRO A 204 -21.66 1.08 -3.20
C PRO A 204 -21.60 0.79 -4.71
N LYS A 205 -22.07 1.71 -5.55
CA LYS A 205 -22.06 1.56 -7.02
C LYS A 205 -20.85 2.20 -7.70
N ARG A 206 -19.99 2.89 -6.94
CA ARG A 206 -18.85 3.65 -7.47
C ARG A 206 -17.58 3.33 -6.68
N ILE A 207 -17.13 2.07 -6.72
CA ILE A 207 -15.93 1.60 -5.99
C ILE A 207 -14.91 1.10 -6.98
N ALA A 208 -13.75 1.73 -7.01
CA ALA A 208 -12.61 1.29 -7.78
C ALA A 208 -11.52 0.71 -6.87
N ILE A 209 -10.73 -0.23 -7.41
CA ILE A 209 -9.53 -0.76 -6.74
C ILE A 209 -8.31 -0.46 -7.58
N ARG A 210 -7.20 -0.05 -6.95
CA ARG A 210 -5.92 0.18 -7.60
C ARG A 210 -4.76 -0.33 -6.77
N GLY A 211 -3.68 -0.72 -7.43
CA GLY A 211 -2.48 -1.19 -6.74
C GLY A 211 -1.30 -1.35 -7.67
N ARG A 212 -0.09 -1.41 -7.09
CA ARG A 212 1.17 -1.58 -7.81
C ARG A 212 1.85 -2.88 -7.41
N SER A 213 2.53 -3.54 -8.39
CA SER A 213 3.34 -4.75 -8.14
C SER A 213 2.46 -5.86 -7.53
N SER A 214 2.80 -6.39 -6.37
CA SER A 214 1.93 -7.28 -5.59
C SER A 214 0.53 -6.68 -5.38
N GLY A 215 0.39 -5.38 -5.12
CA GLY A 215 -0.92 -4.73 -5.04
C GLY A 215 -1.68 -4.76 -6.37
N GLY A 216 -0.98 -4.71 -7.52
CA GLY A 216 -1.56 -4.91 -8.84
C GLY A 216 -2.05 -6.35 -9.07
N PHE A 217 -1.34 -7.34 -8.54
CA PHE A 217 -1.78 -8.72 -8.47
C PHE A 217 -3.06 -8.87 -7.64
N THR A 218 -3.10 -8.25 -6.46
CA THR A 218 -4.29 -8.21 -5.61
C THR A 218 -5.48 -7.58 -6.34
N VAL A 219 -5.28 -6.49 -7.08
CA VAL A 219 -6.32 -5.86 -7.92
C VAL A 219 -6.91 -6.86 -8.91
N LEU A 220 -6.07 -7.57 -9.67
CA LEU A 220 -6.52 -8.53 -10.68
C LEU A 220 -7.31 -9.69 -10.05
N ASN A 221 -6.83 -10.23 -8.93
CA ASN A 221 -7.53 -11.28 -8.20
C ASN A 221 -8.82 -10.79 -7.54
N ALA A 222 -8.86 -9.55 -7.03
CA ALA A 222 -10.05 -8.96 -6.44
C ALA A 222 -11.17 -8.80 -7.46
N LEU A 223 -10.84 -8.32 -8.67
CA LEU A 223 -11.80 -8.21 -9.78
C LEU A 223 -12.30 -9.58 -10.29
N ALA A 224 -11.50 -10.64 -10.15
CA ALA A 224 -11.90 -11.99 -10.50
C ALA A 224 -12.68 -12.71 -9.38
N SER A 225 -12.67 -12.19 -8.15
CA SER A 225 -13.25 -12.88 -6.98
C SER A 225 -14.47 -12.19 -6.39
N SER A 226 -14.71 -10.90 -6.74
CA SER A 226 -15.75 -10.09 -6.10
C SER A 226 -16.34 -9.08 -7.06
N ASP A 227 -17.64 -8.88 -6.96
CA ASP A 227 -18.40 -7.85 -7.72
C ASP A 227 -18.47 -6.49 -6.97
N VAL A 228 -17.81 -6.34 -5.82
CA VAL A 228 -17.77 -5.07 -5.06
C VAL A 228 -17.10 -3.94 -5.86
N PHE A 229 -16.09 -4.28 -6.64
CA PHE A 229 -15.34 -3.30 -7.42
C PHE A 229 -15.94 -3.11 -8.80
N THR A 230 -16.28 -1.86 -9.13
CA THR A 230 -16.88 -1.47 -10.41
C THR A 230 -15.83 -1.05 -11.45
N ALA A 231 -14.57 -0.89 -11.07
CA ALA A 231 -13.43 -0.62 -11.94
C ALA A 231 -12.12 -0.99 -11.27
N GLY A 232 -11.06 -1.24 -12.06
CA GLY A 232 -9.71 -1.51 -11.53
C GLY A 232 -8.60 -0.82 -12.29
N ALA A 233 -7.46 -0.59 -11.60
CA ALA A 233 -6.23 -0.13 -12.22
C ALA A 233 -5.02 -0.88 -11.63
N SER A 234 -4.33 -1.68 -12.44
CA SER A 234 -3.15 -2.44 -12.06
C SER A 234 -1.89 -1.81 -12.64
N PHE A 235 -0.97 -1.41 -11.76
CA PHE A 235 0.31 -0.79 -12.12
C PHE A 235 1.42 -1.82 -11.94
N SER A 236 2.14 -2.18 -13.00
CA SER A 236 3.19 -3.21 -12.96
C SER A 236 2.75 -4.46 -12.19
N GLY A 237 1.50 -4.90 -12.41
CA GLY A 237 0.90 -6.01 -11.66
C GLY A 237 1.27 -7.36 -12.24
N ILE A 238 1.29 -8.37 -11.38
CA ILE A 238 1.62 -9.76 -11.72
C ILE A 238 0.35 -10.44 -12.25
N ALA A 239 0.41 -11.02 -13.44
CA ALA A 239 -0.69 -11.76 -14.06
C ALA A 239 -0.47 -13.27 -14.03
N ASP A 240 0.78 -13.71 -14.16
CA ASP A 240 1.19 -15.12 -14.19
C ASP A 240 2.31 -15.34 -13.18
N LEU A 241 2.03 -16.09 -12.13
CA LEU A 241 2.97 -16.39 -11.04
C LEU A 241 4.08 -17.34 -11.48
N VAL A 242 3.80 -18.28 -12.39
CA VAL A 242 4.81 -19.22 -12.88
C VAL A 242 5.87 -18.48 -13.69
N LYS A 243 5.44 -17.59 -14.60
CA LYS A 243 6.36 -16.75 -15.37
C LYS A 243 7.12 -15.75 -14.50
N LEU A 244 6.50 -15.23 -13.44
CA LEU A 244 7.19 -14.39 -12.47
C LEU A 244 8.34 -15.17 -11.82
N LYS A 245 8.09 -16.39 -11.34
CA LYS A 245 9.08 -17.25 -10.72
C LYS A 245 10.29 -17.49 -11.62
N GLU A 246 10.08 -17.71 -12.93
CA GLU A 246 11.14 -17.94 -13.91
C GLU A 246 12.06 -16.72 -14.11
N THR A 247 11.53 -15.52 -13.84
CA THR A 247 12.24 -14.24 -14.05
C THR A 247 12.70 -13.59 -12.74
N SER A 248 12.31 -14.16 -11.60
CA SER A 248 12.65 -13.62 -10.26
C SER A 248 14.15 -13.61 -10.03
N HIS A 249 14.65 -12.50 -9.49
CA HIS A 249 16.07 -12.40 -9.16
C HIS A 249 16.42 -13.16 -7.87
N LYS A 250 17.71 -13.41 -7.66
CA LYS A 250 18.25 -14.26 -6.59
C LYS A 250 17.69 -13.96 -5.19
N PHE A 251 17.45 -12.70 -4.86
CA PHE A 251 17.00 -12.30 -3.52
C PHE A 251 15.53 -12.62 -3.25
N GLU A 252 14.71 -12.79 -4.29
CA GLU A 252 13.28 -13.11 -4.18
C GLU A 252 12.96 -14.55 -4.61
N SER A 253 13.96 -15.34 -5.00
CA SER A 253 13.79 -16.68 -5.58
C SER A 253 13.00 -17.68 -4.73
N HIS A 254 12.92 -17.49 -3.40
CA HIS A 254 12.14 -18.33 -2.49
C HIS A 254 10.97 -17.60 -1.84
N TYR A 255 10.79 -16.31 -2.15
CA TYR A 255 9.77 -15.50 -1.52
C TYR A 255 8.37 -15.94 -1.95
N ASP A 256 8.17 -16.15 -3.24
CA ASP A 256 6.90 -16.63 -3.78
C ASP A 256 6.48 -17.98 -3.19
N ALA A 257 7.45 -18.86 -2.94
CA ALA A 257 7.21 -20.17 -2.31
C ALA A 257 6.64 -20.05 -0.89
N ILE A 258 7.13 -19.07 -0.10
CA ILE A 258 6.59 -18.78 1.24
C ILE A 258 5.17 -18.23 1.12
N LEU A 259 4.94 -17.32 0.19
CA LEU A 259 3.64 -16.67 -0.03
C LEU A 259 2.56 -17.62 -0.54
N LEU A 260 2.94 -18.64 -1.33
CA LEU A 260 2.04 -19.64 -1.90
C LEU A 260 2.00 -20.93 -1.09
N GLY A 261 2.97 -21.15 -0.18
CA GLY A 261 3.09 -22.34 0.64
C GLY A 261 3.79 -23.53 -0.04
N THR A 262 4.27 -23.36 -1.27
CA THR A 262 4.98 -24.38 -2.05
C THR A 262 5.94 -23.78 -3.05
N ASP A 263 7.08 -24.42 -3.29
CA ASP A 263 8.06 -24.05 -4.33
C ASP A 263 7.87 -24.88 -5.64
N ASP A 264 6.99 -25.84 -5.63
CA ASP A 264 6.66 -26.65 -6.79
C ASP A 264 5.66 -25.92 -7.71
N THR A 265 6.14 -25.38 -8.82
CA THR A 265 5.32 -24.64 -9.79
C THR A 265 4.28 -25.51 -10.51
N SER A 266 4.35 -26.86 -10.37
CA SER A 266 3.32 -27.78 -10.85
C SER A 266 2.15 -27.90 -9.88
N ASP A 267 2.28 -27.42 -8.64
CA ASP A 267 1.18 -27.39 -7.68
C ASP A 267 0.05 -26.49 -8.23
N PRO A 268 -1.20 -26.98 -8.19
CA PRO A 268 -2.35 -26.23 -8.71
C PRO A 268 -2.52 -24.82 -8.14
N VAL A 269 -1.98 -24.52 -6.97
CA VAL A 269 -2.07 -23.20 -6.35
C VAL A 269 -1.47 -22.09 -7.21
N TRP A 270 -0.37 -22.37 -7.92
CA TRP A 270 0.27 -21.41 -8.81
C TRP A 270 -0.67 -20.99 -9.96
N ALA A 271 -1.31 -21.97 -10.59
CA ALA A 271 -2.25 -21.71 -11.67
C ALA A 271 -3.56 -21.09 -11.17
N GLN A 272 -4.10 -21.55 -10.04
CA GLN A 272 -5.34 -21.08 -9.47
C GLN A 272 -5.28 -19.61 -9.01
N ARG A 273 -4.11 -19.18 -8.52
CA ARG A 273 -3.90 -17.80 -8.06
C ARG A 273 -3.37 -16.86 -9.13
N SER A 274 -2.95 -17.37 -10.29
CA SER A 274 -2.52 -16.54 -11.43
C SER A 274 -3.73 -15.91 -12.11
N PRO A 275 -3.89 -14.56 -12.09
CA PRO A 275 -5.04 -13.87 -12.68
C PRO A 275 -5.25 -14.17 -14.16
N ILE A 276 -4.19 -14.47 -14.90
CA ILE A 276 -4.25 -14.80 -16.32
C ILE A 276 -5.16 -16.01 -16.61
N ASN A 277 -5.28 -16.93 -15.66
CA ASN A 277 -6.13 -18.11 -15.76
C ASN A 277 -7.59 -17.84 -15.35
N ARG A 278 -7.88 -16.63 -14.89
CA ARG A 278 -9.19 -16.21 -14.35
C ARG A 278 -9.82 -15.06 -15.11
N VAL A 279 -9.37 -14.80 -16.34
CA VAL A 279 -9.87 -13.70 -17.19
C VAL A 279 -11.39 -13.73 -17.38
N GLY A 280 -11.97 -14.94 -17.45
CA GLY A 280 -13.43 -15.12 -17.59
C GLY A 280 -14.25 -14.65 -16.39
N ASP A 281 -13.61 -14.55 -15.21
CA ASP A 281 -14.27 -14.10 -13.98
C ASP A 281 -14.27 -12.58 -13.85
N ILE A 282 -13.34 -11.88 -14.52
CA ILE A 282 -13.24 -10.40 -14.49
C ILE A 282 -14.32 -9.79 -15.35
N LYS A 283 -15.20 -8.98 -14.75
CA LYS A 283 -16.29 -8.28 -15.46
C LYS A 283 -16.09 -6.78 -15.49
N ALA A 284 -15.48 -6.21 -14.46
CA ALA A 284 -15.27 -4.78 -14.32
C ALA A 284 -14.25 -4.23 -15.34
N PRO A 285 -14.43 -3.00 -15.83
CA PRO A 285 -13.42 -2.32 -16.62
C PRO A 285 -12.06 -2.26 -15.91
N LEU A 286 -10.99 -2.51 -16.66
CA LEU A 286 -9.65 -2.58 -16.10
C LEU A 286 -8.65 -1.74 -16.91
N MET A 287 -7.82 -0.98 -16.22
CA MET A 287 -6.66 -0.30 -16.80
C MET A 287 -5.36 -0.96 -16.34
N LEU A 288 -4.53 -1.36 -17.29
CA LEU A 288 -3.20 -1.90 -17.07
C LEU A 288 -2.16 -0.81 -17.42
N LEU A 289 -1.26 -0.54 -16.48
CA LEU A 289 -0.21 0.48 -16.64
C LEU A 289 1.14 -0.17 -16.36
N GLN A 290 2.10 -0.05 -17.30
CA GLN A 290 3.35 -0.82 -17.24
C GLN A 290 4.52 -0.04 -17.83
N GLY A 291 5.67 -0.03 -17.15
CA GLY A 291 6.94 0.41 -17.68
C GLY A 291 7.55 -0.65 -18.63
N THR A 292 8.10 -0.23 -19.78
CA THR A 292 8.66 -1.20 -20.75
C THR A 292 9.98 -1.82 -20.29
N ASP A 293 10.72 -1.11 -19.43
CA ASP A 293 12.04 -1.50 -18.95
C ASP A 293 11.99 -1.98 -17.49
N ASP A 294 10.82 -2.50 -17.07
CA ASP A 294 10.59 -3.04 -15.74
C ASP A 294 11.38 -4.35 -15.52
N PRO A 295 12.41 -4.36 -14.66
CA PRO A 295 13.22 -5.55 -14.40
C PRO A 295 12.63 -6.47 -13.33
N VAL A 296 11.56 -6.04 -12.62
CA VAL A 296 10.94 -6.79 -11.53
C VAL A 296 9.72 -7.55 -12.02
N VAL A 297 8.81 -6.85 -12.70
CA VAL A 297 7.63 -7.44 -13.34
C VAL A 297 7.71 -7.13 -14.83
N PRO A 298 8.13 -8.09 -15.66
CA PRO A 298 8.31 -7.87 -17.09
C PRO A 298 7.06 -7.37 -17.79
N ALA A 299 7.21 -6.49 -18.78
CA ALA A 299 6.09 -5.90 -19.51
C ALA A 299 5.19 -6.94 -20.21
N SER A 300 5.71 -8.14 -20.48
CA SER A 300 4.93 -9.28 -21.00
C SER A 300 3.76 -9.66 -20.10
N GLN A 301 3.89 -9.51 -18.78
CA GLN A 301 2.82 -9.79 -17.82
C GLN A 301 1.56 -8.96 -18.12
N ALA A 302 1.73 -7.64 -18.28
CA ALA A 302 0.63 -6.73 -18.60
C ALA A 302 0.11 -6.90 -20.03
N GLN A 303 1.00 -7.17 -20.99
CA GLN A 303 0.64 -7.38 -22.40
C GLN A 303 -0.20 -8.64 -22.58
N GLU A 304 0.25 -9.76 -22.04
CA GLU A 304 -0.50 -11.03 -22.12
C GLU A 304 -1.84 -10.96 -21.41
N MET A 305 -1.89 -10.32 -20.24
CA MET A 305 -3.14 -10.09 -19.52
C MET A 305 -4.11 -9.22 -20.33
N TYR A 306 -3.60 -8.16 -20.97
CA TYR A 306 -4.39 -7.31 -21.86
C TYR A 306 -4.97 -8.09 -23.04
N GLU A 307 -4.12 -8.89 -23.71
CA GLU A 307 -4.55 -9.69 -24.87
C GLU A 307 -5.61 -10.72 -24.49
N ALA A 308 -5.42 -11.41 -23.35
CA ALA A 308 -6.36 -12.41 -22.84
C ALA A 308 -7.72 -11.77 -22.48
N LEU A 309 -7.71 -10.65 -21.75
CA LEU A 309 -8.91 -9.90 -21.40
C LEU A 309 -9.64 -9.38 -22.64
N ARG A 310 -8.90 -8.84 -23.61
CA ARG A 310 -9.49 -8.34 -24.86
C ARG A 310 -10.11 -9.47 -25.67
N ALA A 311 -9.44 -10.62 -25.76
CA ALA A 311 -9.98 -11.80 -26.44
C ALA A 311 -11.24 -12.34 -25.76
N ASN A 312 -11.35 -12.20 -24.45
CA ASN A 312 -12.54 -12.56 -23.67
C ASN A 312 -13.67 -11.51 -23.76
N GLY A 313 -13.45 -10.36 -24.43
CA GLY A 313 -14.45 -9.30 -24.59
C GLY A 313 -14.54 -8.29 -23.44
N ASN A 314 -13.58 -8.29 -22.52
CA ASN A 314 -13.55 -7.36 -21.40
C ASN A 314 -13.27 -5.92 -21.84
N ALA A 315 -13.81 -4.97 -21.10
CA ALA A 315 -13.45 -3.55 -21.22
C ALA A 315 -12.06 -3.34 -20.58
N VAL A 316 -11.00 -3.37 -21.37
CA VAL A 316 -9.62 -3.25 -20.90
C VAL A 316 -8.83 -2.23 -21.71
N ALA A 317 -7.97 -1.45 -21.04
CA ALA A 317 -6.98 -0.57 -21.65
C ALA A 317 -5.58 -0.91 -21.14
N LEU A 318 -4.58 -0.82 -22.02
CA LEU A 318 -3.17 -0.95 -21.67
C LEU A 318 -2.43 0.34 -22.00
N LYS A 319 -1.68 0.88 -21.03
CA LYS A 319 -0.75 1.98 -21.23
C LYS A 319 0.66 1.52 -20.92
N LEU A 320 1.51 1.52 -21.93
CA LEU A 320 2.94 1.28 -21.80
C LEU A 320 3.69 2.62 -21.72
N TYR A 321 4.57 2.73 -20.73
CA TYR A 321 5.46 3.87 -20.53
C TYR A 321 6.86 3.48 -21.01
N GLN A 322 7.27 4.05 -22.14
CA GLN A 322 8.52 3.70 -22.80
C GLN A 322 9.73 4.15 -21.99
N GLY A 323 10.67 3.24 -21.76
CA GLY A 323 11.89 3.50 -21.00
C GLY A 323 11.71 3.59 -19.48
N GLU A 324 10.47 3.42 -18.99
CA GLU A 324 10.20 3.44 -17.57
C GLU A 324 10.37 2.05 -16.93
N GLY A 325 10.87 2.03 -15.68
CA GLY A 325 11.07 0.83 -14.89
C GLY A 325 9.85 0.43 -14.07
N HIS A 326 10.10 -0.23 -12.90
CA HIS A 326 9.05 -0.73 -12.02
C HIS A 326 8.23 0.38 -11.33
N ARG A 327 8.82 1.57 -11.18
CA ARG A 327 8.17 2.75 -10.58
C ARG A 327 8.21 3.90 -11.58
N PHE A 328 7.07 4.35 -12.01
CA PHE A 328 6.84 5.44 -12.95
C PHE A 328 5.67 6.32 -12.49
#